data_db7f32b79bd3f83a2e731760da063ec9
#
_entry.id   db7f32b79bd3f83a2e731760da063ec9
#
_cell.length_a   1.000
_cell.length_b   1.000
_cell.length_c   1.000
_cell.angle_alpha   90.00
_cell.angle_beta   90.00
_cell.angle_gamma   90.00
#
_symmetry.space_group_name_H-M   'P 1'
#
loop_
_entity.id
_entity.type
_entity.pdbx_description
1 polymer ?
#
loop_
_entity_poly.entity_id
_entity_poly.type
_entity_poly.pdbx_seq_one_letter_code
_entity_poly.pdbx_strand_id
1 'polypeptide(L)'
;MAKMHKVITGKHRAEANPAVRHDFYLQWQGRTLCFNKDSMAVTSSEISQSSSFCFVFVDFPQDEGPEQVYVQGDAKFAPILARRQAEQKGELGSDSVYHVYKVEKTGKNESEIVYHIIPRTLLEKAKSECYIPAGCVLMDWTGLLLSLLKKGGRKDQAIALHAESSILVVAGNSSRVKLVRRYPLFSGKKGGLGNVPGMIEHDLELCRREKGADFSEVQWIEICRASRQEELPRLGLPVRPWPLARYTHGKTSLWSALPFLLDAVEPSLALYGEKERYVRPLQVVEKWAWLILIAGAAALGYIGWMNHSVADRLNDRTATLEKDVDILENKVQSYVYHVKGTDEVDGAFELAGDLSRALAAPSPVQIWNSFFGSWPDDWQLIDILFSYDDGAIRIQAEGLVSSNPGQSARQSSRFRQQLTGYGFEIEQVDMDLKSKEARFVITASYPWS
;
A
#
# COMPACT_ATOMS: atom_id res chain seq x y z
N MET A 1 -25.41 44.32 -49.01
CA MET A 1 -24.05 43.76 -48.68
C MET A 1 -24.21 42.45 -47.91
N ALA A 2 -24.16 41.33 -48.61
CA ALA A 2 -24.36 39.99 -48.04
C ALA A 2 -23.01 39.44 -47.60
N LYS A 3 -22.85 39.16 -46.30
CA LYS A 3 -21.69 38.47 -45.78
C LYS A 3 -21.85 36.96 -46.00
N MET A 4 -21.08 36.42 -46.92
CA MET A 4 -20.91 34.98 -47.14
C MET A 4 -20.41 34.31 -45.87
N HIS A 5 -21.19 33.41 -45.30
CA HIS A 5 -20.69 32.46 -44.29
C HIS A 5 -19.82 31.41 -44.99
N LYS A 6 -18.55 31.48 -44.66
CA LYS A 6 -17.54 30.49 -45.06
C LYS A 6 -17.81 29.20 -44.30
N VAL A 7 -18.44 28.22 -44.94
CA VAL A 7 -18.57 26.86 -44.45
C VAL A 7 -17.16 26.27 -44.41
N ILE A 8 -16.60 26.13 -43.24
CA ILE A 8 -15.36 25.41 -43.01
C ILE A 8 -15.68 23.92 -43.11
N THR A 9 -15.49 23.35 -44.30
CA THR A 9 -15.42 21.93 -44.50
C THR A 9 -14.17 21.39 -43.79
N GLY A 10 -14.36 20.94 -42.57
CA GLY A 10 -13.32 20.25 -41.81
C GLY A 10 -12.87 19.00 -42.61
N LYS A 11 -11.64 19.03 -43.12
CA LYS A 11 -10.94 17.85 -43.62
C LYS A 11 -11.03 16.79 -42.54
N HIS A 12 -11.68 15.67 -42.83
CA HIS A 12 -11.58 14.45 -42.03
C HIS A 12 -10.11 14.10 -41.89
N ARG A 13 -9.50 14.49 -40.77
CA ARG A 13 -8.25 13.88 -40.32
C ARG A 13 -8.55 12.39 -40.15
N ALA A 14 -7.81 11.56 -40.89
CA ALA A 14 -7.80 10.12 -40.62
C ALA A 14 -7.59 9.97 -39.11
N GLU A 15 -8.64 9.48 -38.42
CA GLU A 15 -8.62 9.27 -36.98
C GLU A 15 -7.50 8.25 -36.71
N ALA A 16 -6.39 8.74 -36.18
CA ALA A 16 -5.39 7.85 -35.59
C ALA A 16 -6.12 7.03 -34.53
N ASN A 17 -6.13 5.71 -34.69
CA ASN A 17 -6.62 4.81 -33.66
C ASN A 17 -5.94 5.21 -32.34
N PRO A 18 -6.68 5.48 -31.27
CA PRO A 18 -6.07 5.79 -29.99
C PRO A 18 -5.14 4.63 -29.64
N ALA A 19 -4.01 4.93 -29.06
CA ALA A 19 -3.15 3.93 -28.47
C ALA A 19 -3.92 3.30 -27.30
N VAL A 20 -4.67 2.24 -27.57
CA VAL A 20 -5.40 1.48 -26.55
C VAL A 20 -4.35 0.83 -25.65
N ARG A 21 -4.28 1.27 -24.38
CA ARG A 21 -3.21 0.87 -23.47
C ARG A 21 -3.48 -0.46 -22.77
N HIS A 22 -4.74 -0.87 -22.69
CA HIS A 22 -5.17 -2.02 -21.92
C HIS A 22 -6.18 -2.86 -22.66
N ASP A 23 -6.10 -4.16 -22.51
CA ASP A 23 -7.20 -5.06 -22.87
C ASP A 23 -8.33 -4.83 -21.88
N PHE A 24 -9.58 -4.94 -22.35
CA PHE A 24 -10.75 -4.87 -21.49
C PHE A 24 -11.75 -5.94 -21.88
N TYR A 25 -12.57 -6.31 -20.90
CA TYR A 25 -13.62 -7.29 -21.06
C TYR A 25 -14.97 -6.61 -20.84
N LEU A 26 -15.94 -7.01 -21.64
CA LEU A 26 -17.30 -6.49 -21.58
C LEU A 26 -18.28 -7.65 -21.55
N GLN A 27 -19.17 -7.68 -20.56
CA GLN A 27 -20.36 -8.52 -20.62
C GLN A 27 -21.38 -7.90 -21.56
N TRP A 28 -21.64 -8.58 -22.67
CA TRP A 28 -22.53 -8.11 -23.73
C TRP A 28 -23.38 -9.28 -24.23
N GLN A 29 -24.70 -9.11 -24.23
CA GLN A 29 -25.66 -10.16 -24.68
C GLN A 29 -25.42 -11.53 -24.02
N GLY A 30 -25.15 -11.54 -22.71
CA GLY A 30 -24.88 -12.76 -21.97
C GLY A 30 -23.55 -13.44 -22.30
N ARG A 31 -22.65 -12.77 -23.01
CA ARG A 31 -21.31 -13.27 -23.36
C ARG A 31 -20.26 -12.34 -22.87
N THR A 32 -19.11 -12.87 -22.50
CA THR A 32 -17.92 -12.09 -22.20
C THR A 32 -17.12 -11.86 -23.48
N LEU A 33 -16.99 -10.61 -23.89
CA LEU A 33 -16.20 -10.18 -25.02
C LEU A 33 -14.87 -9.60 -24.53
N CYS A 34 -13.76 -10.08 -25.09
CA CYS A 34 -12.43 -9.53 -24.88
C CYS A 34 -12.07 -8.58 -26.02
N PHE A 35 -11.81 -7.33 -25.70
CA PHE A 35 -11.36 -6.32 -26.63
C PHE A 35 -9.84 -6.21 -26.52
N ASN A 36 -9.15 -6.71 -27.53
CA ASN A 36 -7.71 -6.72 -27.55
C ASN A 36 -7.15 -5.40 -28.10
N LYS A 37 -6.23 -4.81 -27.36
CA LYS A 37 -5.63 -3.51 -27.68
C LYS A 37 -4.70 -3.52 -28.91
N ASP A 38 -4.00 -4.64 -29.12
CA ASP A 38 -2.96 -4.71 -30.16
C ASP A 38 -3.56 -5.07 -31.51
N SER A 39 -4.47 -6.05 -31.53
CA SER A 39 -5.11 -6.53 -32.76
C SER A 39 -6.35 -5.74 -33.16
N MET A 40 -6.87 -4.89 -32.28
CA MET A 40 -8.18 -4.24 -32.46
C MET A 40 -9.28 -5.25 -32.84
N ALA A 41 -9.19 -6.45 -32.28
CA ALA A 41 -10.15 -7.54 -32.47
C ALA A 41 -10.94 -7.80 -31.20
N VAL A 42 -12.16 -8.27 -31.40
CA VAL A 42 -13.02 -8.78 -30.33
C VAL A 42 -13.13 -10.28 -30.45
N THR A 43 -12.84 -10.95 -29.35
CA THR A 43 -13.01 -12.41 -29.24
C THR A 43 -13.99 -12.73 -28.12
N SER A 44 -14.80 -13.77 -28.32
CA SER A 44 -15.52 -14.37 -27.20
C SER A 44 -14.54 -15.27 -26.48
N SER A 45 -14.11 -14.88 -25.30
CA SER A 45 -13.14 -15.67 -24.54
C SER A 45 -13.42 -15.56 -23.05
N GLU A 46 -13.11 -16.64 -22.33
CA GLU A 46 -12.97 -16.57 -20.89
C GLU A 46 -11.79 -15.65 -20.56
N ILE A 47 -11.88 -14.93 -19.45
CA ILE A 47 -10.77 -14.10 -18.98
C ILE A 47 -9.62 -15.03 -18.64
N SER A 48 -8.62 -15.07 -19.51
CA SER A 48 -7.42 -15.87 -19.24
C SER A 48 -6.74 -15.39 -17.97
N GLN A 49 -6.09 -16.28 -17.23
CA GLN A 49 -5.27 -15.98 -16.03
C GLN A 49 -4.02 -15.14 -16.37
N SER A 50 -4.10 -14.27 -17.38
CA SER A 50 -2.98 -13.42 -17.72
C SER A 50 -2.70 -12.48 -16.53
N SER A 51 -1.45 -12.41 -16.14
CA SER A 51 -0.94 -11.58 -15.04
C SER A 51 -1.05 -10.08 -15.32
N SER A 52 -1.62 -9.67 -16.43
CA SER A 52 -1.75 -8.28 -16.83
C SER A 52 -3.02 -7.65 -16.26
N PHE A 53 -2.87 -6.40 -15.84
CA PHE A 53 -3.97 -5.56 -15.38
C PHE A 53 -5.04 -5.41 -16.48
N CYS A 54 -6.30 -5.70 -16.15
CA CYS A 54 -7.41 -5.55 -17.08
C CYS A 54 -8.64 -4.91 -16.41
N PHE A 55 -9.52 -4.36 -17.25
CA PHE A 55 -10.84 -3.88 -16.82
C PHE A 55 -11.92 -4.86 -17.27
N VAL A 56 -12.88 -5.09 -16.39
CA VAL A 56 -14.05 -5.93 -16.66
C VAL A 56 -15.29 -5.09 -16.42
N PHE A 57 -16.04 -4.83 -17.48
CA PHE A 57 -17.28 -4.06 -17.40
C PHE A 57 -18.48 -4.99 -17.39
N VAL A 58 -19.36 -4.77 -16.43
CA VAL A 58 -20.57 -5.56 -16.23
C VAL A 58 -21.81 -4.68 -16.26
N ASP A 59 -22.90 -5.21 -16.78
CA ASP A 59 -24.23 -4.62 -16.69
C ASP A 59 -25.16 -5.53 -15.87
N PHE A 60 -26.07 -4.91 -15.13
CA PHE A 60 -27.13 -5.59 -14.40
C PHE A 60 -28.48 -5.20 -14.97
N PRO A 61 -28.89 -5.74 -16.12
CA PRO A 61 -30.05 -5.26 -16.86
C PRO A 61 -31.39 -5.45 -16.14
N GLN A 62 -31.45 -6.37 -15.18
CA GLN A 62 -32.67 -6.68 -14.42
C GLN A 62 -32.79 -5.88 -13.11
N ASP A 63 -31.88 -4.93 -12.88
CA ASP A 63 -31.78 -4.18 -11.66
C ASP A 63 -32.44 -2.77 -11.82
N GLU A 64 -32.99 -2.24 -10.75
CA GLU A 64 -33.56 -0.89 -10.73
C GLU A 64 -32.53 0.21 -10.98
N GLY A 65 -31.26 -0.11 -10.74
CA GLY A 65 -30.13 0.77 -10.98
C GLY A 65 -29.69 1.53 -9.72
N PRO A 66 -28.77 2.47 -9.88
CA PRO A 66 -28.26 3.27 -8.76
C PRO A 66 -29.28 4.28 -8.26
N GLU A 67 -29.28 4.47 -6.96
CA GLU A 67 -30.11 5.45 -6.27
C GLU A 67 -29.28 6.56 -5.65
N GLN A 68 -29.91 7.74 -5.57
CA GLN A 68 -29.37 8.91 -4.90
C GLN A 68 -30.35 9.35 -3.83
N VAL A 69 -29.94 9.26 -2.55
CA VAL A 69 -30.81 9.59 -1.42
C VAL A 69 -30.16 10.58 -0.46
N TYR A 70 -31.03 11.37 0.19
CA TYR A 70 -30.64 12.25 1.29
C TYR A 70 -30.86 11.55 2.62
N VAL A 71 -29.87 11.65 3.50
CA VAL A 71 -29.96 11.14 4.87
C VAL A 71 -29.63 12.25 5.86
N GLN A 72 -30.36 12.29 6.97
CA GLN A 72 -30.06 13.17 8.08
C GLN A 72 -28.97 12.50 8.95
N GLY A 73 -27.75 13.04 8.89
CA GLY A 73 -26.61 12.53 9.64
C GLY A 73 -25.27 12.97 9.04
N ASP A 74 -24.21 12.77 9.82
CA ASP A 74 -22.85 13.01 9.36
C ASP A 74 -22.47 12.02 8.23
N ALA A 75 -21.68 12.47 7.28
CA ALA A 75 -21.24 11.71 6.10
C ALA A 75 -20.63 10.33 6.46
N LYS A 76 -19.98 10.21 7.62
CA LYS A 76 -19.40 8.95 8.07
C LYS A 76 -20.47 7.89 8.44
N PHE A 77 -21.68 8.32 8.83
CA PHE A 77 -22.78 7.43 9.16
C PHE A 77 -23.80 7.28 8.03
N ALA A 78 -23.70 8.11 6.99
CA ALA A 78 -24.62 8.11 5.86
C ALA A 78 -24.81 6.72 5.21
N PRO A 79 -23.76 5.89 4.99
CA PRO A 79 -23.93 4.55 4.44
C PRO A 79 -24.81 3.64 5.32
N ILE A 80 -24.67 3.72 6.65
CA ILE A 80 -25.43 2.91 7.59
C ILE A 80 -26.90 3.38 7.63
N LEU A 81 -27.10 4.69 7.61
CA LEU A 81 -28.45 5.27 7.64
C LEU A 81 -29.23 4.98 6.36
N ALA A 82 -28.60 5.18 5.20
CA ALA A 82 -29.21 4.87 3.90
C ALA A 82 -29.53 3.36 3.76
N ARG A 83 -28.61 2.50 4.21
CA ARG A 83 -28.85 1.06 4.24
C ARG A 83 -30.08 0.70 5.09
N ARG A 84 -30.21 1.28 6.28
CA ARG A 84 -31.38 1.06 7.13
C ARG A 84 -32.67 1.56 6.49
N GLN A 85 -32.63 2.69 5.79
CA GLN A 85 -33.80 3.17 5.04
C GLN A 85 -34.20 2.19 3.94
N ALA A 86 -33.25 1.65 3.18
CA ALA A 86 -33.50 0.64 2.15
C ALA A 86 -34.05 -0.66 2.74
N GLU A 87 -33.52 -1.10 3.89
CA GLU A 87 -34.05 -2.26 4.64
C GLU A 87 -35.51 -2.02 5.11
N GLN A 88 -35.80 -0.83 5.64
CA GLN A 88 -37.16 -0.46 6.10
C GLN A 88 -38.18 -0.37 4.95
N LYS A 89 -37.75 0.08 3.77
CA LYS A 89 -38.59 0.11 2.58
C LYS A 89 -38.75 -1.28 1.93
N GLY A 90 -38.00 -2.28 2.36
CA GLY A 90 -38.00 -3.61 1.76
C GLY A 90 -37.22 -3.71 0.43
N GLU A 91 -36.46 -2.67 0.08
CA GLU A 91 -35.62 -2.64 -1.12
C GLU A 91 -34.38 -3.53 -0.97
N LEU A 92 -33.83 -3.63 0.25
CA LEU A 92 -32.66 -4.45 0.53
C LEU A 92 -33.07 -5.83 1.07
N GLY A 93 -33.04 -6.84 0.21
CA GLY A 93 -33.24 -8.24 0.61
C GLY A 93 -32.00 -8.84 1.27
N SER A 94 -32.21 -9.99 1.95
CA SER A 94 -31.11 -10.73 2.60
C SER A 94 -30.03 -11.21 1.61
N ASP A 95 -30.38 -11.37 0.35
CA ASP A 95 -29.50 -11.80 -0.73
C ASP A 95 -29.07 -10.65 -1.67
N SER A 96 -28.89 -9.46 -1.10
CA SER A 96 -28.46 -8.30 -1.87
C SER A 96 -27.14 -7.73 -1.32
N VAL A 97 -26.36 -7.14 -2.21
CA VAL A 97 -25.13 -6.43 -1.88
C VAL A 97 -25.41 -4.92 -1.97
N TYR A 98 -25.22 -4.22 -0.87
CA TYR A 98 -25.32 -2.76 -0.80
C TYR A 98 -23.97 -2.15 -1.15
N HIS A 99 -23.85 -1.58 -2.34
CA HIS A 99 -22.63 -0.95 -2.83
C HIS A 99 -22.74 0.57 -2.82
N VAL A 100 -21.80 1.23 -2.14
CA VAL A 100 -21.74 2.69 -2.01
C VAL A 100 -20.66 3.23 -2.94
N TYR A 101 -21.04 4.11 -3.84
CA TYR A 101 -20.10 4.79 -4.74
C TYR A 101 -19.59 6.10 -4.16
N LYS A 102 -20.48 6.90 -3.60
CA LYS A 102 -20.14 8.24 -3.14
C LYS A 102 -20.99 8.66 -1.95
N VAL A 103 -20.35 9.37 -1.03
CA VAL A 103 -21.00 10.04 0.12
C VAL A 103 -20.57 11.50 0.09
N GLU A 104 -21.52 12.41 0.13
CA GLU A 104 -21.30 13.84 0.08
C GLU A 104 -22.00 14.54 1.25
N LYS A 105 -21.30 15.45 1.91
CA LYS A 105 -21.88 16.29 2.94
C LYS A 105 -22.57 17.48 2.28
N THR A 106 -23.88 17.60 2.48
CA THR A 106 -24.70 18.67 1.89
C THR A 106 -25.06 19.78 2.88
N GLY A 107 -25.01 19.49 4.19
CA GLY A 107 -25.31 20.42 5.24
C GLY A 107 -24.60 20.10 6.56
N LYS A 108 -24.97 20.78 7.65
CA LYS A 108 -24.35 20.58 8.96
C LYS A 108 -24.56 19.15 9.48
N ASN A 109 -25.75 18.60 9.24
CA ASN A 109 -26.18 17.25 9.62
C ASN A 109 -26.93 16.56 8.48
N GLU A 110 -26.51 16.80 7.25
CA GLU A 110 -27.16 16.25 6.06
C GLU A 110 -26.08 15.72 5.12
N SER A 111 -26.35 14.57 4.58
CA SER A 111 -25.48 13.93 3.62
C SER A 111 -26.30 13.34 2.47
N GLU A 112 -25.70 13.36 1.28
CA GLU A 112 -26.24 12.74 0.09
C GLU A 112 -25.38 11.52 -0.24
N ILE A 113 -26.02 10.41 -0.58
CA ILE A 113 -25.34 9.15 -0.88
C ILE A 113 -25.82 8.59 -2.21
N VAL A 114 -24.87 8.14 -3.01
CA VAL A 114 -25.11 7.37 -4.23
C VAL A 114 -24.75 5.91 -3.96
N TYR A 115 -25.72 5.04 -4.06
CA TYR A 115 -25.56 3.61 -3.83
C TYR A 115 -26.30 2.78 -4.87
N HIS A 116 -26.01 1.49 -4.90
CA HIS A 116 -26.65 0.51 -5.76
C HIS A 116 -26.90 -0.77 -4.95
N ILE A 117 -28.11 -1.30 -5.03
CA ILE A 117 -28.49 -2.58 -4.43
C ILE A 117 -28.42 -3.62 -5.53
N ILE A 118 -27.40 -4.46 -5.49
CA ILE A 118 -27.15 -5.47 -6.51
C ILE A 118 -27.51 -6.84 -5.93
N PRO A 119 -28.38 -7.64 -6.56
CA PRO A 119 -28.61 -9.01 -6.16
C PRO A 119 -27.29 -9.79 -6.12
N ARG A 120 -27.03 -10.46 -4.99
CA ARG A 120 -25.76 -11.20 -4.79
C ARG A 120 -25.54 -12.23 -5.86
N THR A 121 -26.60 -12.94 -6.26
CA THR A 121 -26.56 -13.95 -7.33
C THR A 121 -26.07 -13.39 -8.65
N LEU A 122 -26.48 -12.16 -9.01
CA LEU A 122 -26.02 -11.50 -10.24
C LEU A 122 -24.55 -11.08 -10.12
N LEU A 123 -24.15 -10.55 -8.98
CA LEU A 123 -22.75 -10.14 -8.75
C LEU A 123 -21.82 -11.36 -8.72
N GLU A 124 -22.20 -12.43 -8.05
CA GLU A 124 -21.41 -13.66 -8.00
C GLU A 124 -21.36 -14.37 -9.36
N LYS A 125 -22.46 -14.35 -10.12
CA LYS A 125 -22.47 -14.82 -11.50
C LYS A 125 -21.51 -14.01 -12.36
N ALA A 126 -21.56 -12.68 -12.30
CA ALA A 126 -20.63 -11.81 -13.01
C ALA A 126 -19.18 -12.10 -12.63
N LYS A 127 -18.89 -12.30 -11.33
CA LYS A 127 -17.57 -12.69 -10.83
C LYS A 127 -17.12 -14.06 -11.33
N SER A 128 -17.99 -15.05 -11.33
CA SER A 128 -17.67 -16.42 -11.75
C SER A 128 -17.48 -16.54 -13.27
N GLU A 129 -18.31 -15.87 -14.06
CA GLU A 129 -18.17 -15.82 -15.53
C GLU A 129 -16.92 -15.06 -15.96
N CYS A 130 -16.52 -14.09 -15.14
CA CYS A 130 -15.36 -13.27 -15.40
C CYS A 130 -14.15 -13.74 -14.62
N TYR A 131 -14.06 -14.96 -14.07
CA TYR A 131 -12.97 -15.42 -13.19
C TYR A 131 -11.90 -14.32 -13.01
N ILE A 132 -12.12 -13.42 -12.04
CA ILE A 132 -11.35 -12.17 -11.93
C ILE A 132 -10.00 -12.47 -11.30
N PRO A 133 -8.90 -12.53 -12.08
CA PRO A 133 -7.58 -12.61 -11.50
C PRO A 133 -7.34 -11.36 -10.65
N ALA A 134 -6.50 -11.48 -9.67
CA ALA A 134 -6.18 -10.42 -8.71
C ALA A 134 -5.80 -9.05 -9.32
N GLY A 135 -5.49 -8.99 -10.60
CA GLY A 135 -5.18 -7.76 -11.35
C GLY A 135 -6.36 -7.08 -12.05
N CYS A 136 -7.58 -7.64 -12.00
CA CYS A 136 -8.72 -7.07 -12.72
C CYS A 136 -9.54 -6.08 -11.89
N VAL A 137 -10.08 -5.07 -12.55
CA VAL A 137 -11.03 -4.10 -11.99
C VAL A 137 -12.42 -4.42 -12.51
N LEU A 138 -13.30 -4.94 -11.65
CA LEU A 138 -14.70 -5.14 -11.96
C LEU A 138 -15.46 -3.82 -11.77
N MET A 139 -16.07 -3.32 -12.83
CA MET A 139 -16.73 -2.01 -12.86
C MET A 139 -18.12 -2.15 -13.51
N ASP A 140 -19.11 -1.50 -12.93
CA ASP A 140 -20.39 -1.27 -13.60
C ASP A 140 -20.42 0.11 -14.27
N TRP A 141 -21.51 0.40 -14.96
CA TRP A 141 -21.66 1.68 -15.66
C TRP A 141 -21.73 2.88 -14.72
N THR A 142 -22.28 2.69 -13.52
CA THR A 142 -22.36 3.76 -12.51
C THR A 142 -20.97 4.17 -12.04
N GLY A 143 -20.15 3.19 -11.67
CA GLY A 143 -18.75 3.44 -11.27
C GLY A 143 -17.96 4.12 -12.38
N LEU A 144 -18.15 3.70 -13.65
CA LEU A 144 -17.51 4.32 -14.81
C LEU A 144 -17.91 5.79 -14.97
N LEU A 145 -19.20 6.10 -14.95
CA LEU A 145 -19.69 7.48 -15.12
C LEU A 145 -19.27 8.39 -13.98
N LEU A 146 -19.31 7.91 -12.75
CA LEU A 146 -18.82 8.66 -11.59
C LEU A 146 -17.31 8.91 -11.66
N SER A 147 -16.54 7.97 -12.21
CA SER A 147 -15.11 8.15 -12.48
C SER A 147 -14.87 9.29 -13.48
N LEU A 148 -15.64 9.32 -14.56
CA LEU A 148 -15.59 10.38 -15.56
C LEU A 148 -15.96 11.73 -14.96
N LEU A 149 -17.02 11.79 -14.18
CA LEU A 149 -17.48 13.01 -13.51
C LEU A 149 -16.40 13.56 -12.57
N LYS A 150 -15.74 12.69 -11.82
CA LYS A 150 -14.64 13.06 -10.92
C LYS A 150 -13.46 13.65 -11.69
N LYS A 151 -13.12 13.09 -12.84
CA LYS A 151 -12.03 13.56 -13.72
C LYS A 151 -12.37 14.88 -14.41
N GLY A 152 -13.65 15.14 -14.67
CA GLY A 152 -14.14 16.34 -15.34
C GLY A 152 -13.97 17.65 -14.56
N GLY A 153 -13.54 17.57 -13.28
CA GLY A 153 -13.24 18.74 -12.47
C GLY A 153 -14.48 19.39 -11.84
N ARG A 154 -14.38 20.70 -11.54
CA ARG A 154 -15.41 21.43 -10.78
C ARG A 154 -16.60 21.92 -11.62
N LYS A 155 -16.50 21.87 -12.96
CA LYS A 155 -17.58 22.28 -13.85
C LYS A 155 -18.63 21.18 -13.92
N ASP A 156 -19.90 21.56 -13.85
CA ASP A 156 -20.99 20.60 -14.00
C ASP A 156 -20.99 20.00 -15.41
N GLN A 157 -21.24 18.71 -15.49
CA GLN A 157 -21.32 17.93 -16.71
C GLN A 157 -22.57 17.06 -16.66
N ALA A 158 -23.17 16.80 -17.81
CA ALA A 158 -24.18 15.78 -17.98
C ALA A 158 -23.62 14.70 -18.91
N ILE A 159 -23.58 13.47 -18.45
CA ILE A 159 -23.02 12.32 -19.17
C ILE A 159 -24.08 11.23 -19.25
N ALA A 160 -24.40 10.82 -20.47
CA ALA A 160 -25.32 9.74 -20.76
C ALA A 160 -24.56 8.56 -21.39
N LEU A 161 -24.72 7.38 -20.83
CA LEU A 161 -24.11 6.16 -21.32
C LEU A 161 -25.22 5.23 -21.84
N HIS A 162 -25.15 4.92 -23.10
CA HIS A 162 -26.05 3.99 -23.76
C HIS A 162 -25.47 2.58 -23.73
N ALA A 163 -26.10 1.71 -22.94
CA ALA A 163 -25.86 0.28 -22.92
C ALA A 163 -26.99 -0.42 -23.71
N GLU A 164 -26.87 -1.72 -23.87
CA GLU A 164 -27.81 -2.52 -24.67
C GLU A 164 -29.28 -2.39 -24.19
N SER A 165 -29.48 -2.45 -22.89
CA SER A 165 -30.82 -2.55 -22.26
C SER A 165 -31.25 -1.28 -21.54
N SER A 166 -30.38 -0.27 -21.44
CA SER A 166 -30.65 0.93 -20.65
C SER A 166 -29.76 2.10 -21.04
N ILE A 167 -30.22 3.30 -20.67
CA ILE A 167 -29.41 4.50 -20.68
C ILE A 167 -29.20 4.92 -19.22
N LEU A 168 -27.95 5.06 -18.81
CA LEU A 168 -27.59 5.61 -17.50
C LEU A 168 -27.14 7.05 -17.67
N VAL A 169 -27.72 7.94 -16.90
CA VAL A 169 -27.40 9.37 -16.91
C VAL A 169 -26.84 9.77 -15.53
N VAL A 170 -25.71 10.45 -15.57
CA VAL A 170 -25.11 11.09 -14.39
C VAL A 170 -24.87 12.56 -14.69
N ALA A 171 -25.29 13.46 -13.79
CA ALA A 171 -25.00 14.89 -13.90
C ALA A 171 -24.45 15.46 -12.60
N GLY A 172 -23.56 16.44 -12.71
CA GLY A 172 -22.90 17.10 -11.59
C GLY A 172 -21.44 17.41 -11.89
N ASN A 173 -20.60 17.40 -10.86
CA ASN A 173 -19.16 17.67 -10.97
C ASN A 173 -18.35 16.77 -10.04
N SER A 174 -17.02 16.94 -10.01
CA SER A 174 -16.14 16.14 -9.16
C SER A 174 -16.48 16.19 -7.68
N SER A 175 -17.02 17.32 -7.20
CA SER A 175 -17.37 17.52 -5.79
C SER A 175 -18.77 17.03 -5.48
N ARG A 176 -19.74 17.22 -6.41
CA ARG A 176 -21.14 16.91 -6.15
C ARG A 176 -21.81 16.21 -7.32
N VAL A 177 -22.44 15.07 -7.03
CA VAL A 177 -23.35 14.38 -7.95
C VAL A 177 -24.74 14.96 -7.75
N LYS A 178 -25.33 15.46 -8.83
CA LYS A 178 -26.63 16.12 -8.81
C LYS A 178 -27.76 15.23 -9.32
N LEU A 179 -27.43 14.30 -10.23
CA LEU A 179 -28.38 13.34 -10.80
C LEU A 179 -27.65 12.03 -11.08
N VAL A 180 -28.24 10.91 -10.67
CA VAL A 180 -27.91 9.55 -11.15
C VAL A 180 -29.23 8.85 -11.44
N ARG A 181 -29.43 8.42 -12.67
CA ARG A 181 -30.67 7.71 -13.04
C ARG A 181 -30.47 6.76 -14.20
N ARG A 182 -31.10 5.60 -14.09
CA ARG A 182 -31.15 4.57 -15.13
C ARG A 182 -32.52 4.60 -15.82
N TYR A 183 -32.51 4.55 -17.14
CA TYR A 183 -33.70 4.50 -17.98
C TYR A 183 -33.70 3.17 -18.75
N PRO A 184 -34.61 2.26 -18.45
CA PRO A 184 -34.66 0.97 -19.16
C PRO A 184 -35.12 1.21 -20.61
N LEU A 185 -34.52 0.48 -21.54
CA LEU A 185 -34.90 0.45 -22.93
C LEU A 185 -35.78 -0.77 -23.17
N PHE A 186 -37.01 -0.54 -23.53
CA PHE A 186 -37.92 -1.62 -23.89
C PHE A 186 -37.67 -2.00 -25.36
N SER A 187 -37.28 -3.25 -25.60
CA SER A 187 -37.05 -3.83 -26.94
C SER A 187 -38.37 -3.91 -27.72
N GLY A 188 -38.86 -2.78 -28.16
CA GLY A 188 -39.95 -2.73 -29.13
C GLY A 188 -39.47 -3.11 -30.52
N LYS A 189 -40.37 -3.60 -31.40
CA LYS A 189 -40.07 -4.10 -32.74
C LYS A 189 -39.30 -3.15 -33.71
N LYS A 190 -38.85 -1.98 -33.25
CA LYS A 190 -38.13 -0.98 -34.06
C LYS A 190 -36.82 -0.45 -33.42
N GLY A 191 -36.35 -1.01 -32.33
CA GLY A 191 -35.00 -0.68 -31.82
C GLY A 191 -34.72 0.80 -31.48
N GLY A 192 -35.76 1.63 -31.34
CA GLY A 192 -35.60 3.06 -31.07
C GLY A 192 -35.59 3.39 -29.57
N LEU A 193 -35.03 4.54 -29.23
CA LEU A 193 -34.94 5.03 -27.84
C LEU A 193 -36.32 5.36 -27.22
N GLY A 194 -37.40 5.29 -28.00
CA GLY A 194 -38.77 5.55 -27.55
C GLY A 194 -38.92 6.94 -26.88
N ASN A 195 -39.56 6.97 -25.70
CA ASN A 195 -39.79 8.21 -24.94
C ASN A 195 -38.60 8.53 -23.99
N VAL A 196 -37.57 7.72 -23.95
CA VAL A 196 -36.42 7.88 -23.02
C VAL A 196 -35.74 9.25 -23.22
N PRO A 197 -35.48 9.77 -24.42
CA PRO A 197 -34.94 11.12 -24.61
C PRO A 197 -35.75 12.19 -23.88
N GLY A 198 -37.06 12.17 -23.96
CA GLY A 198 -37.93 13.14 -23.26
C GLY A 198 -37.84 13.00 -21.72
N MET A 199 -37.72 11.78 -21.21
CA MET A 199 -37.51 11.56 -19.77
C MET A 199 -36.16 12.10 -19.31
N ILE A 200 -35.09 11.86 -20.06
CA ILE A 200 -33.74 12.37 -19.79
C ILE A 200 -33.77 13.92 -19.78
N GLU A 201 -34.39 14.53 -20.79
CA GLU A 201 -34.51 15.98 -20.89
C GLU A 201 -35.24 16.56 -19.69
N HIS A 202 -36.37 15.97 -19.30
CA HIS A 202 -37.14 16.38 -18.13
C HIS A 202 -36.31 16.32 -16.84
N ASP A 203 -35.61 15.23 -16.59
CA ASP A 203 -34.82 15.06 -15.37
C ASP A 203 -33.59 15.99 -15.35
N LEU A 204 -32.96 16.23 -16.50
CA LEU A 204 -31.87 17.20 -16.61
C LEU A 204 -32.35 18.62 -16.36
N GLU A 205 -33.53 18.98 -16.86
CA GLU A 205 -34.16 20.31 -16.62
C GLU A 205 -34.52 20.48 -15.14
N LEU A 206 -35.09 19.43 -14.51
CA LEU A 206 -35.37 19.41 -13.08
C LEU A 206 -34.08 19.59 -12.26
N CYS A 207 -33.00 18.89 -12.65
CA CYS A 207 -31.70 19.01 -12.03
C CYS A 207 -31.12 20.44 -12.11
N ARG A 208 -31.33 21.13 -13.24
CA ARG A 208 -30.95 22.54 -13.39
C ARG A 208 -31.75 23.46 -12.46
N ARG A 209 -33.06 23.27 -12.38
CA ARG A 209 -33.96 24.12 -11.57
C ARG A 209 -33.75 23.90 -10.07
N GLU A 210 -33.76 22.65 -9.63
CA GLU A 210 -33.77 22.34 -8.20
C GLU A 210 -32.37 22.28 -7.57
N LYS A 211 -31.39 21.74 -8.32
CA LYS A 211 -30.03 21.55 -7.80
C LYS A 211 -29.03 22.57 -8.36
N GLY A 212 -29.49 23.55 -9.12
CA GLY A 212 -28.64 24.61 -9.69
C GLY A 212 -27.51 24.06 -10.55
N ALA A 213 -27.79 23.02 -11.36
CA ALA A 213 -26.79 22.47 -12.25
C ALA A 213 -26.57 23.39 -13.47
N ASP A 214 -25.31 23.60 -13.86
CA ASP A 214 -24.92 24.40 -15.00
C ASP A 214 -24.14 23.59 -16.04
N PHE A 215 -24.84 22.91 -16.92
CA PHE A 215 -24.27 22.21 -18.06
C PHE A 215 -24.93 22.64 -19.37
N SER A 216 -24.12 22.78 -20.42
CA SER A 216 -24.56 23.29 -21.73
C SER A 216 -24.72 22.19 -22.78
N GLU A 217 -24.23 21.01 -22.53
CA GLU A 217 -24.26 19.87 -23.47
C GLU A 217 -24.40 18.56 -22.69
N VAL A 218 -24.83 17.50 -23.36
CA VAL A 218 -24.84 16.12 -22.86
C VAL A 218 -23.77 15.36 -23.59
N GLN A 219 -22.80 14.81 -22.85
CA GLN A 219 -21.81 13.92 -23.38
C GLN A 219 -22.44 12.52 -23.56
N TRP A 220 -22.43 12.00 -24.79
CA TRP A 220 -23.07 10.74 -25.12
C TRP A 220 -22.04 9.64 -25.37
N ILE A 221 -22.12 8.59 -24.60
CA ILE A 221 -21.21 7.43 -24.63
C ILE A 221 -21.93 6.21 -25.16
N GLU A 222 -21.44 5.64 -26.25
CA GLU A 222 -21.88 4.35 -26.78
C GLU A 222 -20.93 3.24 -26.30
N ILE A 223 -21.48 2.27 -25.60
CA ILE A 223 -20.66 1.16 -25.07
C ILE A 223 -20.24 0.20 -26.16
N CYS A 224 -21.21 -0.26 -26.97
CA CYS A 224 -20.96 -1.14 -28.06
C CYS A 224 -22.10 -1.07 -29.08
N ARG A 225 -21.77 -0.91 -30.35
CA ARG A 225 -22.76 -0.91 -31.42
C ARG A 225 -22.22 -1.54 -32.71
N ALA A 226 -23.11 -2.10 -33.52
CA ALA A 226 -22.78 -2.73 -34.79
C ALA A 226 -22.61 -1.73 -35.94
N SER A 227 -23.21 -0.54 -35.84
CA SER A 227 -23.19 0.47 -36.89
C SER A 227 -22.61 1.79 -36.40
N ARG A 228 -21.82 2.48 -37.25
CA ARG A 228 -21.31 3.82 -36.96
C ARG A 228 -22.40 4.89 -37.14
N GLN A 229 -23.40 4.62 -37.95
CA GLN A 229 -24.36 5.62 -38.41
C GLN A 229 -25.69 5.67 -37.61
N GLU A 230 -25.69 5.17 -36.36
CA GLU A 230 -26.86 5.32 -35.52
C GLU A 230 -27.11 6.79 -35.19
N GLU A 231 -28.38 7.21 -35.27
CA GLU A 231 -28.79 8.57 -34.97
C GLU A 231 -28.63 8.85 -33.46
N LEU A 232 -28.02 9.99 -33.17
CA LEU A 232 -27.96 10.47 -31.79
C LEU A 232 -29.34 10.87 -31.30
N PRO A 233 -29.67 10.73 -30.03
CA PRO A 233 -30.94 11.18 -29.49
C PRO A 233 -31.07 12.70 -29.66
N ARG A 234 -32.29 13.13 -29.97
CA ARG A 234 -32.62 14.54 -29.98
C ARG A 234 -33.04 14.92 -28.57
N LEU A 235 -32.18 15.68 -27.90
CA LEU A 235 -32.45 16.27 -26.59
C LEU A 235 -32.58 17.79 -26.79
N GLY A 236 -33.24 18.47 -25.87
CA GLY A 236 -33.28 19.95 -25.85
C GLY A 236 -31.91 20.60 -25.61
N LEU A 237 -30.91 19.80 -25.23
CA LEU A 237 -29.51 20.18 -25.13
C LEU A 237 -28.69 19.60 -26.28
N PRO A 238 -27.60 20.28 -26.70
CA PRO A 238 -26.64 19.72 -27.63
C PRO A 238 -26.09 18.41 -27.13
N VAL A 239 -26.08 17.39 -27.99
CA VAL A 239 -25.51 16.07 -27.69
C VAL A 239 -24.13 15.96 -28.32
N ARG A 240 -23.12 15.74 -27.51
CA ARG A 240 -21.74 15.56 -27.93
C ARG A 240 -21.33 14.10 -27.82
N PRO A 241 -21.21 13.34 -28.92
CA PRO A 241 -20.81 11.98 -28.87
C PRO A 241 -19.32 11.83 -28.51
N TRP A 242 -19.01 10.82 -27.73
CA TRP A 242 -17.65 10.38 -27.52
C TRP A 242 -17.09 9.72 -28.78
N PRO A 243 -15.77 9.79 -29.03
CA PRO A 243 -15.16 9.09 -30.13
C PRO A 243 -15.35 7.58 -30.00
N LEU A 244 -15.42 6.90 -31.14
CA LEU A 244 -15.61 5.44 -31.19
C LEU A 244 -14.42 4.78 -31.83
N ALA A 245 -13.86 3.77 -31.16
CA ALA A 245 -12.87 2.88 -31.73
C ALA A 245 -13.58 1.72 -32.48
N ARG A 246 -13.01 1.32 -33.61
CA ARG A 246 -13.51 0.22 -34.41
C ARG A 246 -12.77 -1.05 -34.07
N TYR A 247 -13.49 -2.11 -33.79
CA TYR A 247 -12.97 -3.45 -33.55
C TYR A 247 -13.54 -4.44 -34.57
N THR A 248 -12.77 -5.46 -34.91
CA THR A 248 -13.22 -6.56 -35.77
C THR A 248 -13.76 -7.71 -34.90
N HIS A 249 -14.96 -8.18 -35.23
CA HIS A 249 -15.58 -9.35 -34.58
C HIS A 249 -16.03 -10.33 -35.66
N GLY A 250 -15.19 -11.31 -35.97
CA GLY A 250 -15.40 -12.20 -37.09
C GLY A 250 -15.50 -11.45 -38.43
N LYS A 251 -16.66 -11.49 -39.08
CA LYS A 251 -16.94 -10.76 -40.34
C LYS A 251 -17.58 -9.37 -40.11
N THR A 252 -17.89 -9.01 -38.88
CA THR A 252 -18.58 -7.76 -38.53
C THR A 252 -17.63 -6.78 -37.86
N SER A 253 -18.04 -5.53 -37.77
CA SER A 253 -17.33 -4.51 -36.99
C SER A 253 -18.18 -4.10 -35.80
N LEU A 254 -17.52 -3.94 -34.65
CA LEU A 254 -18.12 -3.35 -33.46
C LEU A 254 -17.45 -1.98 -33.19
N TRP A 255 -18.23 -1.05 -32.70
CA TRP A 255 -17.77 0.29 -32.38
C TRP A 255 -18.00 0.55 -30.90
N SER A 256 -16.97 1.04 -30.19
CA SER A 256 -17.04 1.29 -28.74
C SER A 256 -16.31 2.56 -28.34
N ALA A 257 -16.86 3.30 -27.39
CA ALA A 257 -16.22 4.43 -26.75
C ALA A 257 -15.31 4.01 -25.58
N LEU A 258 -15.45 2.79 -25.06
CA LEU A 258 -14.74 2.31 -23.85
C LEU A 258 -13.22 2.54 -23.87
N PRO A 259 -12.48 2.32 -24.98
CA PRO A 259 -11.04 2.52 -25.00
C PRO A 259 -10.59 3.92 -24.60
N PHE A 260 -11.40 4.92 -24.90
CA PHE A 260 -11.13 6.32 -24.57
C PHE A 260 -11.44 6.66 -23.10
N LEU A 261 -12.16 5.78 -22.42
CA LEU A 261 -12.62 5.97 -21.05
C LEU A 261 -11.77 5.26 -20.03
N LEU A 262 -10.96 4.27 -20.44
CA LEU A 262 -10.17 3.41 -19.53
C LEU A 262 -9.24 4.21 -18.62
N ASP A 263 -8.60 5.26 -19.15
CA ASP A 263 -7.71 6.13 -18.38
C ASP A 263 -8.46 6.94 -17.29
N ALA A 264 -9.78 7.03 -17.39
CA ALA A 264 -10.61 7.74 -16.43
C ALA A 264 -11.17 6.84 -15.33
N VAL A 265 -11.09 5.52 -15.49
CA VAL A 265 -11.61 4.56 -14.52
C VAL A 265 -10.89 4.69 -13.19
N GLU A 266 -11.68 4.87 -12.13
CA GLU A 266 -11.16 4.94 -10.77
C GLU A 266 -11.41 3.62 -10.03
N PRO A 267 -10.36 2.88 -9.67
CA PRO A 267 -10.51 1.58 -9.00
C PRO A 267 -11.24 1.62 -7.65
N SER A 268 -11.29 2.79 -7.01
CA SER A 268 -12.02 2.95 -5.74
C SER A 268 -13.55 2.84 -5.91
N LEU A 269 -14.05 3.02 -7.14
CA LEU A 269 -15.48 2.89 -7.49
C LEU A 269 -15.82 1.50 -8.05
N ALA A 270 -14.87 0.57 -8.06
CA ALA A 270 -15.09 -0.79 -8.55
C ALA A 270 -15.99 -1.61 -7.61
N LEU A 271 -16.68 -2.59 -8.18
CA LEU A 271 -17.57 -3.51 -7.48
C LEU A 271 -16.78 -4.59 -6.71
N TYR A 272 -15.99 -4.17 -5.75
CA TYR A 272 -15.28 -5.10 -4.88
C TYR A 272 -16.07 -5.36 -3.60
N GLY A 273 -16.04 -6.59 -3.11
CA GLY A 273 -16.41 -6.88 -1.73
C GLY A 273 -15.41 -6.23 -0.75
N GLU A 274 -15.82 -6.05 0.52
CA GLU A 274 -14.95 -5.49 1.55
C GLU A 274 -13.60 -6.21 1.65
N LYS A 275 -13.61 -7.54 1.55
CA LYS A 275 -12.39 -8.36 1.59
C LYS A 275 -11.50 -8.14 0.35
N GLU A 276 -12.09 -8.00 -0.82
CA GLU A 276 -11.37 -7.82 -2.09
C GLU A 276 -10.68 -6.45 -2.19
N ARG A 277 -11.24 -5.41 -1.53
CA ARG A 277 -10.63 -4.07 -1.45
C ARG A 277 -9.27 -4.10 -0.74
N TYR A 278 -9.08 -5.03 0.22
CA TYR A 278 -7.83 -5.17 0.96
C TYR A 278 -6.84 -6.12 0.30
N VAL A 279 -7.31 -7.09 -0.47
CA VAL A 279 -6.44 -8.08 -1.14
C VAL A 279 -5.52 -7.41 -2.16
N ARG A 280 -6.01 -6.41 -2.89
CA ARG A 280 -5.25 -5.73 -3.93
C ARG A 280 -4.04 -4.93 -3.42
N PRO A 281 -4.16 -4.03 -2.42
CA PRO A 281 -3.00 -3.39 -1.83
C PRO A 281 -2.06 -4.41 -1.17
N LEU A 282 -2.58 -5.50 -0.58
CA LEU A 282 -1.77 -6.57 -0.02
C LEU A 282 -0.91 -7.27 -1.07
N GLN A 283 -1.41 -7.50 -2.29
CA GLN A 283 -0.63 -8.11 -3.38
C GLN A 283 0.48 -7.18 -3.90
N VAL A 284 0.25 -5.87 -3.90
CA VAL A 284 1.32 -4.91 -4.21
C VAL A 284 2.36 -4.92 -3.10
N VAL A 285 1.92 -4.93 -1.84
CA VAL A 285 2.79 -5.03 -0.66
C VAL A 285 3.55 -6.37 -0.65
N GLU A 286 2.93 -7.48 -1.06
CA GLU A 286 3.57 -8.79 -1.16
C GLU A 286 4.79 -8.76 -2.08
N LYS A 287 4.70 -8.14 -3.26
CA LYS A 287 5.85 -8.00 -4.17
C LYS A 287 6.99 -7.20 -3.55
N TRP A 288 6.67 -6.12 -2.84
CA TRP A 288 7.66 -5.33 -2.13
C TRP A 288 8.21 -6.04 -0.89
N ALA A 289 7.37 -6.81 -0.18
CA ALA A 289 7.78 -7.62 0.96
C ALA A 289 8.84 -8.68 0.55
N TRP A 290 8.67 -9.33 -0.59
CA TRP A 290 9.66 -10.26 -1.12
C TRP A 290 10.99 -9.56 -1.44
N LEU A 291 10.97 -8.36 -2.02
CA LEU A 291 12.18 -7.59 -2.27
C LEU A 291 12.89 -7.19 -0.96
N ILE A 292 12.13 -6.76 0.03
CA ILE A 292 12.66 -6.40 1.36
C ILE A 292 13.25 -7.63 2.05
N LEU A 293 12.58 -8.80 1.97
CA LEU A 293 13.07 -10.06 2.53
C LEU A 293 14.37 -10.51 1.87
N ILE A 294 14.45 -10.41 0.54
CA ILE A 294 15.68 -10.77 -0.20
C ILE A 294 16.81 -9.82 0.17
N ALA A 295 16.55 -8.51 0.22
CA ALA A 295 17.54 -7.52 0.62
C ALA A 295 18.00 -7.73 2.08
N GLY A 296 17.06 -8.03 2.99
CA GLY A 296 17.35 -8.37 4.38
C GLY A 296 18.18 -9.64 4.53
N ALA A 297 17.84 -10.69 3.79
CA ALA A 297 18.62 -11.95 3.77
C ALA A 297 20.04 -11.73 3.23
N ALA A 298 20.18 -10.91 2.17
CA ALA A 298 21.49 -10.56 1.62
C ALA A 298 22.34 -9.76 2.63
N ALA A 299 21.73 -8.79 3.33
CA ALA A 299 22.38 -8.00 4.36
C ALA A 299 22.83 -8.88 5.55
N LEU A 300 21.96 -9.77 6.03
CA LEU A 300 22.31 -10.74 7.09
C LEU A 300 23.41 -11.71 6.65
N GLY A 301 23.35 -12.19 5.41
CA GLY A 301 24.42 -13.03 4.83
C GLY A 301 25.75 -12.28 4.75
N TYR A 302 25.75 -11.02 4.37
CA TYR A 302 26.95 -10.19 4.35
C TYR A 302 27.51 -9.95 5.75
N ILE A 303 26.67 -9.67 6.74
CA ILE A 303 27.08 -9.50 8.14
C ILE A 303 27.66 -10.83 8.68
N GLY A 304 27.00 -11.95 8.39
CA GLY A 304 27.48 -13.27 8.77
C GLY A 304 28.85 -13.60 8.16
N TRP A 305 29.05 -13.31 6.89
CA TRP A 305 30.33 -13.47 6.20
C TRP A 305 31.42 -12.57 6.80
N MET A 306 31.10 -11.31 7.09
CA MET A 306 32.02 -10.37 7.71
C MET A 306 32.45 -10.84 9.11
N ASN A 307 31.49 -11.30 9.94
CA ASN A 307 31.78 -11.83 11.26
C ASN A 307 32.63 -13.10 11.19
N HIS A 308 32.37 -13.97 10.22
CA HIS A 308 33.20 -15.18 10.02
C HIS A 308 34.63 -14.82 9.64
N SER A 309 34.81 -13.86 8.74
CA SER A 309 36.16 -13.39 8.35
C SER A 309 36.93 -12.73 9.50
N VAL A 310 36.24 -12.07 10.43
CA VAL A 310 36.82 -11.49 11.64
C VAL A 310 37.21 -12.60 12.61
N ALA A 311 36.35 -13.61 12.80
CA ALA A 311 36.64 -14.78 13.64
C ALA A 311 37.86 -15.55 13.13
N ASP A 312 37.99 -15.77 11.83
CA ASP A 312 39.15 -16.42 11.24
C ASP A 312 40.44 -15.64 11.52
N ARG A 313 40.42 -14.32 11.36
CA ARG A 313 41.57 -13.47 11.67
C ARG A 313 41.95 -13.47 13.14
N LEU A 314 40.96 -13.58 14.05
CA LEU A 314 41.20 -13.67 15.48
C LEU A 314 41.82 -15.06 15.82
N ASN A 315 41.31 -16.13 15.23
CA ASN A 315 41.87 -17.46 15.41
C ASN A 315 43.33 -17.56 14.95
N ASP A 316 43.65 -16.96 13.78
CA ASP A 316 45.01 -16.91 13.27
C ASP A 316 45.94 -16.13 14.22
N ARG A 317 45.46 -15.01 14.76
CA ARG A 317 46.24 -14.25 15.75
C ARG A 317 46.44 -15.03 17.06
N THR A 318 45.40 -15.72 17.53
CA THR A 318 45.50 -16.56 18.72
C THR A 318 46.54 -17.67 18.55
N ALA A 319 46.50 -18.37 17.40
CA ALA A 319 47.47 -19.39 17.07
C ALA A 319 48.91 -18.83 16.94
N THR A 320 49.05 -17.57 16.49
CA THR A 320 50.38 -16.93 16.45
C THR A 320 50.86 -16.57 17.85
N LEU A 321 50.00 -16.03 18.69
CA LEU A 321 50.32 -15.72 20.08
C LEU A 321 50.67 -16.97 20.90
N GLU A 322 49.96 -18.09 20.72
CA GLU A 322 50.28 -19.35 21.35
C GLU A 322 51.70 -19.83 21.00
N LYS A 323 52.08 -19.73 19.71
CA LYS A 323 53.47 -20.06 19.29
C LYS A 323 54.50 -19.13 19.92
N ASP A 324 54.19 -17.84 20.01
CA ASP A 324 55.12 -16.87 20.65
C ASP A 324 55.27 -17.15 22.14
N VAL A 325 54.21 -17.55 22.83
CA VAL A 325 54.23 -18.00 24.24
C VAL A 325 55.11 -19.25 24.39
N ASP A 326 54.91 -20.29 23.54
CA ASP A 326 55.74 -21.51 23.56
C ASP A 326 57.22 -21.19 23.33
N ILE A 327 57.56 -20.27 22.43
CA ILE A 327 58.91 -19.80 22.19
C ILE A 327 59.50 -19.12 23.42
N LEU A 328 58.70 -18.27 24.07
CA LEU A 328 59.11 -17.57 25.29
C LEU A 328 59.29 -18.54 26.45
N GLU A 329 58.40 -19.51 26.67
CA GLU A 329 58.53 -20.54 27.68
C GLU A 329 59.82 -21.36 27.50
N ASN A 330 60.09 -21.79 26.26
CA ASN A 330 61.31 -22.51 25.92
C ASN A 330 62.58 -21.67 26.18
N LYS A 331 62.53 -20.35 25.90
CA LYS A 331 63.64 -19.44 26.23
C LYS A 331 63.83 -19.31 27.75
N VAL A 332 62.74 -19.10 28.49
CA VAL A 332 62.80 -19.02 29.96
C VAL A 332 63.37 -20.29 30.56
N GLN A 333 62.92 -21.46 30.10
CA GLN A 333 63.50 -22.77 30.56
C GLN A 333 64.98 -22.82 30.22
N SER A 334 65.41 -22.37 29.04
CA SER A 334 66.86 -22.38 28.68
C SER A 334 67.66 -21.41 29.55
N TYR A 335 67.12 -20.29 29.99
CA TYR A 335 67.80 -19.37 30.93
C TYR A 335 67.88 -19.96 32.36
N VAL A 336 66.83 -20.62 32.84
CA VAL A 336 66.82 -21.27 34.15
C VAL A 336 67.92 -22.40 34.26
N TYR A 337 68.26 -23.05 33.16
CA TYR A 337 69.30 -24.04 33.10
C TYR A 337 70.72 -23.46 33.08
N HIS A 338 70.90 -22.15 32.73
CA HIS A 338 72.24 -21.49 32.63
C HIS A 338 72.65 -20.66 33.85
N VAL A 339 71.72 -20.35 34.76
CA VAL A 339 72.01 -19.55 35.98
C VAL A 339 72.64 -20.47 37.05
N LYS A 340 73.92 -20.64 36.99
CA LYS A 340 74.74 -21.16 38.05
C LYS A 340 75.63 -20.07 38.64
N GLY A 341 75.00 -19.04 39.27
CA GLY A 341 75.69 -17.95 39.98
C GLY A 341 74.77 -17.26 40.93
N THR A 342 75.15 -17.07 42.17
CA THR A 342 74.32 -16.66 43.29
C THR A 342 73.88 -15.18 43.27
N ASP A 343 74.41 -14.31 42.39
CA ASP A 343 74.10 -12.86 42.41
C ASP A 343 73.07 -12.44 41.37
N GLU A 344 72.61 -13.32 40.47
CA GLU A 344 71.58 -13.04 39.50
C GLU A 344 70.17 -13.61 39.88
N VAL A 345 70.13 -14.25 41.09
CA VAL A 345 68.91 -14.98 41.52
C VAL A 345 67.76 -13.98 41.91
N ASP A 346 68.11 -12.83 42.49
CA ASP A 346 67.10 -11.85 42.96
C ASP A 346 66.34 -11.26 41.78
N GLY A 347 67.03 -10.91 40.68
CA GLY A 347 66.36 -10.39 39.48
C GLY A 347 65.47 -11.42 38.75
N ALA A 348 65.87 -12.73 38.82
CA ALA A 348 65.07 -13.81 38.25
C ALA A 348 63.84 -14.14 39.12
N PHE A 349 63.91 -14.00 40.43
CA PHE A 349 62.75 -14.09 41.32
C PHE A 349 61.79 -12.95 41.18
N GLU A 350 62.26 -11.73 40.95
CA GLU A 350 61.41 -10.57 40.66
C GLU A 350 60.69 -10.74 39.35
N LEU A 351 61.38 -11.16 38.26
CA LEU A 351 60.78 -11.43 36.97
C LEU A 351 59.80 -12.62 37.02
N ALA A 352 60.12 -13.69 37.74
CA ALA A 352 59.21 -14.82 37.93
C ALA A 352 57.97 -14.43 38.76
N GLY A 353 58.15 -13.54 39.73
CA GLY A 353 57.03 -12.94 40.49
C GLY A 353 56.12 -12.10 39.62
N ASP A 354 56.67 -11.28 38.73
CA ASP A 354 55.90 -10.45 37.80
C ASP A 354 55.19 -11.29 36.71
N LEU A 355 55.88 -12.32 36.18
CA LEU A 355 55.28 -13.27 35.28
C LEU A 355 54.16 -14.11 35.93
N SER A 356 54.37 -14.56 37.19
CA SER A 356 53.34 -15.26 37.94
C SER A 356 52.10 -14.37 38.19
N ARG A 357 52.31 -13.10 38.51
CA ARG A 357 51.24 -12.11 38.66
C ARG A 357 50.53 -11.87 37.33
N ALA A 358 51.24 -11.72 36.22
CA ALA A 358 50.67 -11.54 34.90
C ALA A 358 49.86 -12.76 34.43
N LEU A 359 50.32 -13.98 34.75
CA LEU A 359 49.63 -15.26 34.45
C LEU A 359 48.42 -15.51 35.37
N ALA A 360 48.44 -14.97 36.60
CA ALA A 360 47.30 -15.02 37.51
C ALA A 360 46.21 -13.99 37.18
N ALA A 361 46.49 -13.04 36.28
CA ALA A 361 45.51 -12.05 35.87
C ALA A 361 44.29 -12.74 35.23
N PRO A 362 43.08 -12.39 35.67
CA PRO A 362 41.87 -12.97 35.13
C PRO A 362 41.73 -12.63 33.64
N SER A 363 41.22 -13.60 32.86
CA SER A 363 41.02 -13.41 31.44
C SER A 363 40.14 -12.18 31.17
N PRO A 364 40.56 -11.26 30.29
CA PRO A 364 39.73 -10.09 29.91
C PRO A 364 38.31 -10.48 29.46
N VAL A 365 38.17 -11.65 28.85
CA VAL A 365 36.86 -12.21 28.42
C VAL A 365 35.99 -12.57 29.63
N GLN A 366 36.57 -13.11 30.71
CA GLN A 366 35.81 -13.43 31.93
C GLN A 366 35.32 -12.15 32.61
N ILE A 367 36.17 -11.13 32.70
CA ILE A 367 35.81 -9.83 33.25
C ILE A 367 34.72 -9.16 32.42
N TRP A 368 34.88 -9.19 31.09
CA TRP A 368 33.87 -8.69 30.16
C TRP A 368 32.52 -9.39 30.38
N ASN A 369 32.49 -10.71 30.38
CA ASN A 369 31.28 -11.47 30.58
C ASN A 369 30.62 -11.23 31.94
N SER A 370 31.40 -11.06 33.00
CA SER A 370 30.89 -10.75 34.33
C SER A 370 30.32 -9.31 34.41
N PHE A 371 30.98 -8.36 33.78
CA PHE A 371 30.50 -6.98 33.73
C PHE A 371 29.24 -6.86 32.93
N PHE A 372 29.19 -7.37 31.69
CA PHE A 372 28.03 -7.33 30.84
C PHE A 372 26.89 -8.28 31.21
N GLY A 373 27.20 -9.41 31.86
CA GLY A 373 26.17 -10.27 32.42
C GLY A 373 25.35 -9.63 33.54
N SER A 374 25.86 -8.55 34.13
CA SER A 374 25.16 -7.74 35.12
C SER A 374 24.48 -6.51 34.53
N TRP A 375 24.70 -6.24 33.23
CA TRP A 375 24.23 -5.01 32.56
C TRP A 375 22.70 -4.97 32.47
N PRO A 376 22.04 -3.89 32.87
CA PRO A 376 20.59 -3.77 32.76
C PRO A 376 20.15 -3.64 31.31
N ASP A 377 19.07 -4.36 30.93
CA ASP A 377 18.54 -4.39 29.55
C ASP A 377 18.12 -3.02 29.00
N ASP A 378 17.70 -2.11 29.88
CA ASP A 378 17.22 -0.77 29.50
C ASP A 378 18.35 0.26 29.40
N TRP A 379 19.60 -0.14 29.61
CA TRP A 379 20.75 0.75 29.56
C TRP A 379 21.48 0.64 28.23
N GLN A 380 21.66 1.75 27.56
CA GLN A 380 22.41 1.83 26.31
C GLN A 380 23.85 2.28 26.59
N LEU A 381 24.82 1.44 26.25
CA LEU A 381 26.22 1.77 26.33
C LEU A 381 26.62 2.69 25.17
N ILE A 382 27.31 3.79 25.48
CA ILE A 382 27.86 4.71 24.48
C ILE A 382 29.35 4.45 24.32
N ASP A 383 30.06 4.36 25.46
CA ASP A 383 31.51 4.19 25.46
C ASP A 383 31.94 3.31 26.62
N ILE A 384 33.05 2.60 26.43
CA ILE A 384 33.68 1.80 27.48
C ILE A 384 35.19 1.83 27.33
N LEU A 385 35.87 2.13 28.42
CA LEU A 385 37.31 2.15 28.50
C LEU A 385 37.78 1.12 29.50
N PHE A 386 38.74 0.31 29.10
CA PHE A 386 39.46 -0.66 29.95
C PHE A 386 40.88 -0.13 30.14
N SER A 387 41.32 -0.02 31.39
CA SER A 387 42.70 0.28 31.73
C SER A 387 43.25 -0.69 32.75
N TYR A 388 44.52 -0.99 32.64
CA TYR A 388 45.28 -1.83 33.60
C TYR A 388 46.10 -0.91 34.47
N ASP A 389 45.92 -1.00 35.77
CA ASP A 389 46.61 -0.20 36.74
C ASP A 389 46.95 -1.03 37.96
N ASP A 390 48.22 -1.05 38.37
CA ASP A 390 48.82 -1.66 39.59
C ASP A 390 48.01 -2.81 40.26
N GLY A 391 47.76 -3.91 39.51
CA GLY A 391 47.08 -5.08 40.04
C GLY A 391 45.54 -4.99 40.04
N ALA A 392 44.96 -4.06 39.27
CA ALA A 392 43.54 -3.99 39.06
C ALA A 392 43.20 -3.68 37.59
N ILE A 393 42.09 -4.22 37.12
CA ILE A 393 41.47 -3.80 35.82
C ILE A 393 40.41 -2.77 36.14
N ARG A 394 40.61 -1.56 35.66
CA ARG A 394 39.63 -0.50 35.80
C ARG A 394 38.77 -0.44 34.55
N ILE A 395 37.46 -0.40 34.75
CA ILE A 395 36.44 -0.29 33.69
C ILE A 395 35.72 1.03 33.92
N GLN A 396 35.71 1.87 32.91
CA GLN A 396 34.86 3.08 32.87
C GLN A 396 33.83 2.90 31.73
N ALA A 397 32.56 2.90 32.07
CA ALA A 397 31.46 2.78 31.12
C ALA A 397 30.55 3.98 31.16
N GLU A 398 30.21 4.51 30.01
CA GLU A 398 29.32 5.62 29.82
C GLU A 398 28.12 5.24 28.96
N GLY A 399 26.91 5.71 29.31
CA GLY A 399 25.72 5.35 28.56
C GLY A 399 24.50 6.21 28.88
N LEU A 400 23.38 5.81 28.29
CA LEU A 400 22.07 6.45 28.45
C LEU A 400 21.08 5.47 29.08
N VAL A 401 20.20 6.02 29.91
CA VAL A 401 19.06 5.29 30.49
C VAL A 401 17.77 5.97 30.06
N SER A 402 16.92 5.21 29.41
CA SER A 402 15.62 5.69 28.91
C SER A 402 14.46 5.51 29.90
N SER A 403 14.72 4.93 31.07
CA SER A 403 13.71 4.57 32.07
C SER A 403 13.37 5.71 33.04
N ASN A 404 12.23 5.59 33.72
CA ASN A 404 11.79 6.52 34.75
C ASN A 404 12.82 6.62 35.88
N PRO A 405 13.12 7.82 36.44
CA PRO A 405 14.14 8.04 37.48
C PRO A 405 14.09 7.07 38.67
N GLY A 406 12.88 6.70 39.13
CA GLY A 406 12.74 5.75 40.23
C GLY A 406 13.08 4.29 39.85
N GLN A 407 12.91 3.92 38.60
CA GLN A 407 13.30 2.61 38.07
C GLN A 407 14.80 2.53 37.84
N SER A 408 15.38 3.60 37.30
CA SER A 408 16.83 3.72 37.07
C SER A 408 17.63 3.62 38.36
N ALA A 409 17.16 4.22 39.46
CA ALA A 409 17.81 4.12 40.76
C ALA A 409 17.77 2.67 41.32
N ARG A 410 16.67 1.94 41.14
CA ARG A 410 16.58 0.53 41.53
C ARG A 410 17.48 -0.38 40.69
N GLN A 411 17.53 -0.16 39.39
CA GLN A 411 18.38 -0.89 38.47
C GLN A 411 19.86 -0.65 38.78
N SER A 412 20.26 0.60 39.04
CA SER A 412 21.60 0.96 39.47
C SER A 412 22.02 0.24 40.75
N SER A 413 21.10 0.17 41.76
CA SER A 413 21.38 -0.54 43.00
C SER A 413 21.57 -2.04 42.78
N ARG A 414 20.74 -2.67 41.93
CA ARG A 414 20.89 -4.10 41.59
C ARG A 414 22.20 -4.35 40.82
N PHE A 415 22.51 -3.52 39.84
CA PHE A 415 23.74 -3.60 39.08
C PHE A 415 24.97 -3.53 39.98
N ARG A 416 25.01 -2.54 40.90
CA ARG A 416 26.08 -2.46 41.90
C ARG A 416 26.21 -3.73 42.73
N GLN A 417 25.09 -4.26 43.23
CA GLN A 417 25.10 -5.48 44.04
C GLN A 417 25.61 -6.69 43.27
N GLN A 418 25.24 -6.80 41.98
CA GLN A 418 25.73 -7.91 41.15
C GLN A 418 27.21 -7.77 40.81
N LEU A 419 27.69 -6.58 40.45
CA LEU A 419 29.11 -6.33 40.20
C LEU A 419 29.96 -6.62 41.45
N THR A 420 29.53 -6.18 42.63
CA THR A 420 30.22 -6.52 43.88
C THR A 420 30.22 -8.03 44.14
N GLY A 421 29.13 -8.73 43.77
CA GLY A 421 29.04 -10.19 43.85
C GLY A 421 30.02 -10.91 42.93
N TYR A 422 30.43 -10.29 41.83
CA TYR A 422 31.47 -10.77 40.92
C TYR A 422 32.89 -10.33 41.26
N GLY A 423 33.07 -9.62 42.39
CA GLY A 423 34.37 -9.18 42.86
C GLY A 423 34.82 -7.81 42.35
N PHE A 424 33.94 -7.03 41.75
CA PHE A 424 34.25 -5.66 41.37
C PHE A 424 34.12 -4.70 42.55
N GLU A 425 35.03 -3.77 42.65
CA GLU A 425 34.97 -2.60 43.53
C GLU A 425 34.45 -1.42 42.73
N ILE A 426 33.34 -0.80 43.17
CA ILE A 426 32.73 0.34 42.45
C ILE A 426 33.30 1.62 43.02
N GLU A 427 34.08 2.31 42.21
CA GLU A 427 34.72 3.57 42.60
C GLU A 427 33.75 4.74 42.47
N GLN A 428 32.99 4.83 41.35
CA GLN A 428 32.11 5.95 41.08
C GLN A 428 30.90 5.52 40.26
N VAL A 429 29.75 6.07 40.58
CA VAL A 429 28.54 5.98 39.74
C VAL A 429 27.84 7.30 39.75
N ASP A 430 27.97 8.01 38.68
CA ASP A 430 27.29 9.30 38.48
C ASP A 430 26.10 9.09 37.54
N MET A 431 24.94 9.60 37.93
CA MET A 431 23.73 9.66 37.11
C MET A 431 23.19 11.07 37.05
N ASP A 432 23.16 11.67 35.86
CA ASP A 432 22.46 12.94 35.64
C ASP A 432 21.02 12.68 35.19
N LEU A 433 20.08 12.81 36.12
CA LEU A 433 18.64 12.56 35.94
C LEU A 433 17.85 13.79 35.49
N LYS A 434 18.52 14.91 35.11
CA LYS A 434 17.86 16.18 34.78
C LYS A 434 17.29 16.26 33.37
N SER A 435 17.63 15.34 32.49
CA SER A 435 17.15 15.27 31.12
C SER A 435 16.16 14.11 30.90
N LYS A 436 15.40 14.14 29.78
CA LYS A 436 14.54 13.01 29.40
C LYS A 436 15.30 11.72 29.14
N GLU A 437 16.61 11.82 28.86
CA GLU A 437 17.55 10.73 28.73
C GLU A 437 18.62 10.95 29.81
N ALA A 438 18.61 10.11 30.83
CA ALA A 438 19.59 10.19 31.89
C ALA A 438 20.93 9.63 31.40
N ARG A 439 22.01 10.41 31.58
CA ARG A 439 23.36 9.95 31.28
C ARG A 439 23.98 9.38 32.55
N PHE A 440 24.70 8.29 32.45
CA PHE A 440 25.42 7.69 33.54
C PHE A 440 26.88 7.44 33.16
N VAL A 441 27.73 7.52 34.18
CA VAL A 441 29.14 7.14 34.11
C VAL A 441 29.42 6.23 35.30
N ILE A 442 29.99 5.06 35.02
CA ILE A 442 30.32 4.05 36.01
C ILE A 442 31.81 3.79 35.93
N THR A 443 32.49 3.87 37.05
CA THR A 443 33.89 3.42 37.19
C THR A 443 33.94 2.28 38.20
N ALA A 444 34.44 1.14 37.77
CA ALA A 444 34.59 -0.03 38.60
C ALA A 444 35.99 -0.63 38.39
N SER A 445 36.58 -1.11 39.44
CA SER A 445 37.85 -1.82 39.39
C SER A 445 37.67 -3.28 39.79
N TYR A 446 38.42 -4.18 39.15
CA TYR A 446 38.51 -5.59 39.47
C TYR A 446 39.91 -5.87 39.98
N PRO A 447 40.10 -5.93 41.31
CA PRO A 447 41.41 -6.23 41.88
C PRO A 447 41.73 -7.72 41.67
N TRP A 448 42.98 -8.04 41.29
CA TRP A 448 43.51 -9.38 41.34
C TRP A 448 44.81 -9.36 42.21
N SER A 449 44.81 -10.15 43.21
CA SER A 449 45.98 -10.37 44.08
C SER A 449 46.65 -11.71 43.76
#